data_8e6f5e962e15d9bbee16531b5726a004
#
_entry.id   8e6f5e962e15d9bbee16531b5726a004
#
_cell.length_a   1.000
_cell.length_b   1.000
_cell.length_c   1.000
_cell.angle_alpha   90.00
_cell.angle_beta   90.00
_cell.angle_gamma   90.00
#
_symmetry.space_group_name_H-M   'P 1'
#
loop_
_entity.id
_entity.type
_entity.pdbx_description
1 polymer ?
#
loop_
_entity_poly.entity_id
_entity_poly.type
_entity_poly.pdbx_seq_one_letter_code
_entity_poly.pdbx_strand_id
1 'polypeptide(L)'
;KYLEEKISGAILSEDEIADNASAELADLRRKIRVTSGKAREVLQRIISSSSAKYLQEAIITIRSNRFVVPVKAECKGSIPGLVHDVSASGSTYFIEPMGAVKANNELRELLSKEEAEIQRILASLSREAASFREDILQNYDLLLALDLIFARGKLSYQMNGMEPKLVEDGGFLFRHARHPLLDKKKAVPIDLELGQSFDT
;
A
#
# COMPACT_ATOMS: atom_id res chain seq x y z
N LYS A 1 -1.62 4.55 -19.24
CA LYS A 1 -3.01 5.05 -19.09
C LYS A 1 -3.99 3.93 -18.77
N TYR A 2 -4.23 2.94 -19.67
CA TYR A 2 -5.18 1.84 -19.42
C TYR A 2 -4.87 1.05 -18.13
N LEU A 3 -3.63 0.58 -17.98
CA LEU A 3 -3.21 -0.18 -16.78
C LEU A 3 -3.29 0.67 -15.51
N GLU A 4 -2.88 1.93 -15.58
CA GLU A 4 -2.97 2.89 -14.50
C GLU A 4 -4.42 3.11 -14.03
N GLU A 5 -5.34 3.35 -14.98
CA GLU A 5 -6.77 3.53 -14.69
C GLU A 5 -7.36 2.27 -14.04
N LYS A 6 -6.95 1.09 -14.48
CA LYS A 6 -7.43 -0.17 -13.93
C LYS A 6 -6.90 -0.41 -12.50
N ILE A 7 -5.63 -0.13 -12.27
CA ILE A 7 -5.03 -0.28 -10.94
C ILE A 7 -5.63 0.75 -9.96
N SER A 8 -5.67 2.03 -10.34
CA SER A 8 -6.20 3.10 -9.48
C SER A 8 -7.71 2.98 -9.23
N GLY A 9 -8.45 2.35 -10.16
CA GLY A 9 -9.86 2.03 -9.96
C GLY A 9 -10.12 0.87 -9.01
N ALA A 10 -9.13 -0.03 -8.82
CA ALA A 10 -9.26 -1.19 -7.95
C ALA A 10 -8.57 -1.00 -6.59
N ILE A 11 -7.44 -0.29 -6.54
CA ILE A 11 -6.63 -0.07 -5.33
C ILE A 11 -6.76 1.40 -4.93
N LEU A 12 -7.36 1.65 -3.77
CA LEU A 12 -7.57 3.01 -3.24
C LEU A 12 -6.40 3.46 -2.35
N SER A 13 -5.80 2.53 -1.60
CA SER A 13 -4.63 2.77 -0.76
C SER A 13 -3.85 1.46 -0.54
N GLU A 14 -2.76 1.51 0.26
CA GLU A 14 -1.97 0.31 0.61
C GLU A 14 -2.81 -0.79 1.25
N ASP A 15 -3.84 -0.43 2.02
CA ASP A 15 -4.67 -1.36 2.79
C ASP A 15 -6.11 -1.47 2.26
N GLU A 16 -6.46 -0.76 1.17
CA GLU A 16 -7.86 -0.65 0.75
C GLU A 16 -8.08 -0.96 -0.73
N ILE A 17 -8.89 -1.98 -0.98
CA ILE A 17 -9.41 -2.35 -2.30
C ILE A 17 -10.82 -1.79 -2.44
N ALA A 18 -11.10 -1.16 -3.59
CA ALA A 18 -12.40 -0.58 -3.89
C ALA A 18 -13.52 -1.62 -3.86
N ASP A 19 -14.69 -1.27 -3.33
CA ASP A 19 -15.86 -2.16 -3.31
C ASP A 19 -16.25 -2.63 -4.72
N ASN A 20 -16.08 -1.77 -5.71
CA ASN A 20 -16.40 -2.02 -7.12
C ASN A 20 -15.23 -2.59 -7.93
N ALA A 21 -14.13 -2.99 -7.29
CA ALA A 21 -13.02 -3.65 -7.97
C ALA A 21 -13.45 -4.96 -8.66
N SER A 22 -14.48 -5.63 -8.12
CA SER A 22 -15.25 -6.66 -8.83
C SER A 22 -16.71 -6.69 -8.35
N ALA A 23 -17.61 -7.19 -9.19
CA ALA A 23 -19.01 -7.39 -8.82
C ALA A 23 -19.17 -8.39 -7.67
N GLU A 24 -18.30 -9.40 -7.62
CA GLU A 24 -18.26 -10.40 -6.56
C GLU A 24 -17.84 -9.80 -5.21
N LEU A 25 -16.79 -8.96 -5.20
CA LEU A 25 -16.35 -8.27 -3.99
C LEU A 25 -17.45 -7.35 -3.43
N ALA A 26 -18.12 -6.59 -4.31
CA ALA A 26 -19.23 -5.73 -3.92
C ALA A 26 -20.38 -6.53 -3.28
N ASP A 27 -20.73 -7.68 -3.84
CA ASP A 27 -21.79 -8.56 -3.31
C ASP A 27 -21.38 -9.19 -1.97
N LEU A 28 -20.15 -9.67 -1.86
CA LEU A 28 -19.59 -10.23 -0.61
C LEU A 28 -19.61 -9.18 0.51
N ARG A 29 -19.14 -7.98 0.28
CA ARG A 29 -19.14 -6.90 1.27
C ARG A 29 -20.53 -6.46 1.67
N ARG A 30 -21.48 -6.46 0.73
CA ARG A 30 -22.89 -6.23 1.05
C ARG A 30 -23.44 -7.32 1.97
N LYS A 31 -23.18 -8.60 1.67
CA LYS A 31 -23.59 -9.75 2.51
C LYS A 31 -22.95 -9.70 3.88
N ILE A 32 -21.66 -9.36 3.98
CA ILE A 32 -20.94 -9.19 5.24
C ILE A 32 -21.61 -8.13 6.11
N ARG A 33 -21.94 -6.95 5.54
CA ARG A 33 -22.66 -5.89 6.28
C ARG A 33 -24.02 -6.37 6.82
N VAL A 34 -24.79 -7.06 6.00
CA VAL A 34 -26.11 -7.59 6.39
C VAL A 34 -25.98 -8.64 7.48
N THR A 35 -25.07 -9.61 7.30
CA THR A 35 -24.89 -10.72 8.26
C THR A 35 -24.29 -10.23 9.59
N SER A 36 -23.36 -9.27 9.53
CA SER A 36 -22.84 -8.57 10.71
C SER A 36 -23.95 -7.85 11.48
N GLY A 37 -24.87 -7.18 10.77
CA GLY A 37 -26.04 -6.54 11.36
C GLY A 37 -26.91 -7.56 12.12
N LYS A 38 -27.22 -8.70 11.50
CA LYS A 38 -28.01 -9.77 12.12
C LYS A 38 -27.36 -10.32 13.40
N ALA A 39 -26.04 -10.57 13.36
CA ALA A 39 -25.31 -11.02 14.54
C ALA A 39 -25.39 -9.99 15.67
N ARG A 40 -25.16 -8.72 15.37
CA ARG A 40 -25.25 -7.62 16.35
C ARG A 40 -26.63 -7.48 16.95
N GLU A 41 -27.71 -7.61 16.17
CA GLU A 41 -29.08 -7.54 16.65
C GLU A 41 -29.39 -8.62 17.72
N VAL A 42 -28.87 -9.83 17.52
CA VAL A 42 -29.03 -10.91 18.51
C VAL A 42 -28.36 -10.55 19.83
N LEU A 43 -27.11 -10.06 19.77
CA LEU A 43 -26.39 -9.66 20.97
C LEU A 43 -27.02 -8.42 21.62
N GLN A 44 -27.48 -7.47 20.82
CA GLN A 44 -28.16 -6.27 21.33
C GLN A 44 -29.41 -6.59 22.12
N ARG A 45 -30.20 -7.58 21.68
CA ARG A 45 -31.37 -8.08 22.45
C ARG A 45 -30.96 -8.64 23.83
N ILE A 46 -29.81 -9.30 23.91
CA ILE A 46 -29.29 -9.83 25.19
C ILE A 46 -28.87 -8.66 26.10
N ILE A 47 -28.12 -7.70 25.56
CA ILE A 47 -27.66 -6.52 26.29
C ILE A 47 -28.83 -5.67 26.83
N SER A 48 -29.92 -5.58 26.06
CA SER A 48 -31.09 -4.76 26.42
C SER A 48 -32.14 -5.56 27.26
N SER A 49 -31.90 -6.84 27.57
CA SER A 49 -32.80 -7.68 28.32
C SER A 49 -32.42 -7.76 29.80
N SER A 50 -33.22 -8.49 30.58
CA SER A 50 -32.92 -8.83 31.97
C SER A 50 -31.62 -9.63 32.14
N SER A 51 -31.09 -10.20 31.06
CA SER A 51 -29.80 -10.90 31.04
C SER A 51 -28.60 -9.95 31.13
N ALA A 52 -28.78 -8.66 30.95
CA ALA A 52 -27.71 -7.64 31.07
C ALA A 52 -27.00 -7.68 32.46
N LYS A 53 -27.72 -8.10 33.53
CA LYS A 53 -27.15 -8.27 34.87
C LYS A 53 -26.02 -9.31 34.96
N TYR A 54 -26.00 -10.27 34.02
CA TYR A 54 -25.00 -11.33 33.96
C TYR A 54 -23.73 -10.88 33.21
N LEU A 55 -23.80 -9.76 32.50
CA LEU A 55 -22.68 -9.21 31.75
C LEU A 55 -21.73 -8.47 32.68
N GLN A 56 -20.44 -8.53 32.38
CA GLN A 56 -19.43 -7.69 33.03
C GLN A 56 -19.59 -6.23 32.60
N GLU A 57 -19.86 -6.03 31.32
CA GLU A 57 -20.18 -4.75 30.68
C GLU A 57 -21.25 -4.99 29.62
N ALA A 58 -22.17 -4.04 29.45
CA ALA A 58 -23.27 -4.15 28.48
C ALA A 58 -22.80 -3.73 27.08
N ILE A 59 -21.78 -4.42 26.55
CA ILE A 59 -21.17 -4.13 25.24
C ILE A 59 -21.11 -5.38 24.36
N ILE A 60 -21.04 -5.16 23.05
CA ILE A 60 -20.70 -6.18 22.07
C ILE A 60 -19.22 -6.04 21.76
N THR A 61 -18.47 -7.13 21.82
CA THR A 61 -17.05 -7.16 21.46
C THR A 61 -16.77 -8.25 20.43
N ILE A 62 -15.56 -8.24 19.87
CA ILE A 62 -15.10 -9.25 18.92
C ILE A 62 -13.97 -10.04 19.56
N ARG A 63 -14.06 -11.38 19.48
CA ARG A 63 -12.98 -12.30 19.83
C ARG A 63 -12.90 -13.38 18.76
N SER A 64 -11.68 -13.64 18.24
CA SER A 64 -11.46 -14.64 17.19
C SER A 64 -12.38 -14.45 15.97
N ASN A 65 -12.60 -13.21 15.55
CA ASN A 65 -13.50 -12.81 14.45
C ASN A 65 -14.97 -13.20 14.70
N ARG A 66 -15.42 -13.24 15.96
CA ARG A 66 -16.80 -13.52 16.34
C ARG A 66 -17.35 -12.43 17.25
N PHE A 67 -18.59 -12.07 17.05
CA PHE A 67 -19.31 -11.21 17.97
C PHE A 67 -19.65 -11.98 19.24
N VAL A 68 -19.24 -11.47 20.39
CA VAL A 68 -19.40 -12.07 21.71
C VAL A 68 -19.83 -11.02 22.72
N VAL A 69 -20.34 -11.48 23.87
CA VAL A 69 -20.64 -10.64 25.03
C VAL A 69 -19.71 -11.00 26.20
N PRO A 70 -19.22 -10.01 26.99
CA PRO A 70 -18.43 -10.27 28.18
C PRO A 70 -19.35 -10.65 29.36
N VAL A 71 -19.23 -11.86 29.86
CA VAL A 71 -20.05 -12.43 30.96
C VAL A 71 -19.21 -12.59 32.22
N LYS A 72 -19.76 -12.24 33.37
CA LYS A 72 -19.10 -12.42 34.68
C LYS A 72 -18.82 -13.92 34.93
N ALA A 73 -17.67 -14.21 35.54
CA ALA A 73 -17.25 -15.60 35.77
C ALA A 73 -18.29 -16.41 36.56
N GLU A 74 -18.87 -15.81 37.58
CA GLU A 74 -19.93 -16.43 38.39
C GLU A 74 -21.24 -16.67 37.63
N CYS A 75 -21.42 -15.98 36.49
CA CYS A 75 -22.63 -16.06 35.65
C CYS A 75 -22.41 -16.83 34.34
N LYS A 76 -21.28 -17.55 34.18
CA LYS A 76 -20.93 -18.28 32.96
C LYS A 76 -22.06 -19.16 32.39
N GLY A 77 -22.84 -19.81 33.25
CA GLY A 77 -23.97 -20.68 32.85
C GLY A 77 -25.27 -19.93 32.56
N SER A 78 -25.37 -18.63 32.84
CA SER A 78 -26.62 -17.86 32.73
C SER A 78 -26.93 -17.41 31.29
N ILE A 79 -25.95 -17.41 30.41
CA ILE A 79 -26.12 -17.13 28.98
C ILE A 79 -25.69 -18.37 28.18
N PRO A 80 -26.65 -19.10 27.57
CA PRO A 80 -26.33 -20.26 26.74
C PRO A 80 -25.48 -19.85 25.52
N GLY A 81 -24.29 -20.43 25.40
CA GLY A 81 -23.40 -20.07 24.32
C GLY A 81 -22.04 -20.78 24.37
N LEU A 82 -21.19 -20.44 23.44
CA LEU A 82 -19.83 -20.96 23.32
C LEU A 82 -18.84 -19.95 23.90
N VAL A 83 -17.91 -20.42 24.74
CA VAL A 83 -16.82 -19.59 25.27
C VAL A 83 -15.70 -19.52 24.21
N HIS A 84 -15.32 -18.33 23.81
CA HIS A 84 -14.25 -18.11 22.85
C HIS A 84 -12.97 -17.57 23.48
N ASP A 85 -13.11 -16.91 24.64
CA ASP A 85 -11.95 -16.32 25.31
C ASP A 85 -12.26 -16.09 26.80
N VAL A 86 -11.21 -15.89 27.60
CA VAL A 86 -11.29 -15.57 29.02
C VAL A 86 -10.32 -14.43 29.32
N SER A 87 -10.72 -13.45 30.12
CA SER A 87 -9.83 -12.37 30.53
C SER A 87 -8.61 -12.90 31.29
N ALA A 88 -7.50 -12.17 31.26
CA ALA A 88 -6.27 -12.57 31.95
C ALA A 88 -6.46 -12.77 33.46
N SER A 89 -7.40 -12.03 34.08
CA SER A 89 -7.78 -12.18 35.51
C SER A 89 -8.73 -13.39 35.76
N GLY A 90 -9.24 -14.03 34.72
CA GLY A 90 -10.26 -15.08 34.84
C GLY A 90 -11.67 -14.59 35.24
N SER A 91 -11.85 -13.28 35.42
CA SER A 91 -13.12 -12.70 35.92
C SER A 91 -14.18 -12.53 34.86
N THR A 92 -13.85 -12.63 33.58
CA THR A 92 -14.74 -12.39 32.44
C THR A 92 -14.61 -13.49 31.40
N TYR A 93 -15.72 -14.06 30.98
CA TYR A 93 -15.83 -15.01 29.87
C TYR A 93 -16.42 -14.31 28.65
N PHE A 94 -15.77 -14.42 27.51
CA PHE A 94 -16.30 -13.91 26.24
C PHE A 94 -17.13 -15.01 25.58
N ILE A 95 -18.45 -14.87 25.70
CA ILE A 95 -19.42 -15.89 25.26
C ILE A 95 -20.07 -15.45 23.95
N GLU A 96 -20.08 -16.37 22.98
CA GLU A 96 -20.91 -16.30 21.78
C GLU A 96 -22.26 -16.91 22.10
N PRO A 97 -23.35 -16.14 22.18
CA PRO A 97 -24.66 -16.69 22.46
C PRO A 97 -25.12 -17.65 21.36
N MET A 98 -25.83 -18.73 21.72
CA MET A 98 -26.29 -19.73 20.75
C MET A 98 -27.07 -19.13 19.57
N GLY A 99 -27.86 -18.08 19.83
CA GLY A 99 -28.61 -17.40 18.77
C GLY A 99 -27.72 -16.66 17.75
N ALA A 100 -26.46 -16.35 18.09
CA ALA A 100 -25.52 -15.66 17.20
C ALA A 100 -24.61 -16.61 16.40
N VAL A 101 -24.50 -17.89 16.83
CA VAL A 101 -23.53 -18.85 16.25
C VAL A 101 -23.71 -19.00 14.74
N LYS A 102 -24.98 -19.13 14.27
CA LYS A 102 -25.23 -19.25 12.82
C LYS A 102 -24.76 -18.03 12.04
N ALA A 103 -25.07 -16.82 12.51
CA ALA A 103 -24.66 -15.58 11.85
C ALA A 103 -23.15 -15.37 11.90
N ASN A 104 -22.49 -15.68 13.01
CA ASN A 104 -21.04 -15.62 13.13
C ASN A 104 -20.34 -16.66 12.23
N ASN A 105 -20.87 -17.85 12.05
CA ASN A 105 -20.34 -18.84 11.13
C ASN A 105 -20.46 -18.36 9.68
N GLU A 106 -21.64 -17.87 9.29
CA GLU A 106 -21.86 -17.29 7.96
C GLU A 106 -20.93 -16.09 7.70
N LEU A 107 -20.77 -15.22 8.70
CA LEU A 107 -19.86 -14.07 8.61
C LEU A 107 -18.41 -14.51 8.37
N ARG A 108 -17.94 -15.52 9.09
CA ARG A 108 -16.60 -16.07 8.92
C ARG A 108 -16.36 -16.64 7.52
N GLU A 109 -17.35 -17.36 6.99
CA GLU A 109 -17.29 -17.87 5.61
C GLU A 109 -17.23 -16.73 4.57
N LEU A 110 -18.04 -15.69 4.76
CA LEU A 110 -18.06 -14.52 3.89
C LEU A 110 -16.73 -13.75 3.93
N LEU A 111 -16.15 -13.54 5.12
CA LEU A 111 -14.84 -12.90 5.27
C LEU A 111 -13.72 -13.71 4.60
N SER A 112 -13.76 -15.05 4.69
CA SER A 112 -12.80 -15.90 4.00
C SER A 112 -12.94 -15.80 2.47
N LYS A 113 -14.17 -15.70 1.96
CA LYS A 113 -14.43 -15.50 0.53
C LYS A 113 -14.00 -14.11 0.06
N GLU A 114 -14.22 -13.07 0.87
CA GLU A 114 -13.75 -11.72 0.59
C GLU A 114 -12.23 -11.69 0.43
N GLU A 115 -11.50 -12.28 1.39
CA GLU A 115 -10.04 -12.36 1.31
C GLU A 115 -9.57 -13.10 0.06
N ALA A 116 -10.18 -14.25 -0.26
CA ALA A 116 -9.85 -15.00 -1.48
C ALA A 116 -10.12 -14.18 -2.76
N GLU A 117 -11.22 -13.43 -2.81
CA GLU A 117 -11.54 -12.56 -3.94
C GLU A 117 -10.57 -11.39 -4.08
N ILE A 118 -10.17 -10.76 -2.97
CA ILE A 118 -9.13 -9.72 -2.95
C ILE A 118 -7.82 -10.27 -3.53
N GLN A 119 -7.39 -11.44 -3.08
CA GLN A 119 -6.18 -12.09 -3.60
C GLN A 119 -6.30 -12.41 -5.09
N ARG A 120 -7.47 -12.82 -5.56
CA ARG A 120 -7.74 -13.04 -6.98
C ARG A 120 -7.61 -11.76 -7.82
N ILE A 121 -8.17 -10.65 -7.31
CA ILE A 121 -8.10 -9.33 -7.95
C ILE A 121 -6.63 -8.89 -8.05
N LEU A 122 -5.89 -8.93 -6.95
CA LEU A 122 -4.48 -8.53 -6.90
C LEU A 122 -3.62 -9.39 -7.84
N ALA A 123 -3.82 -10.71 -7.83
CA ALA A 123 -3.12 -11.62 -8.73
C ALA A 123 -3.45 -11.34 -10.23
N SER A 124 -4.68 -10.94 -10.53
CA SER A 124 -5.07 -10.56 -11.89
C SER A 124 -4.38 -9.27 -12.33
N LEU A 125 -4.38 -8.24 -11.49
CA LEU A 125 -3.69 -6.97 -11.77
C LEU A 125 -2.18 -7.16 -11.92
N SER A 126 -1.58 -7.98 -11.06
CA SER A 126 -0.14 -8.29 -11.12
C SER A 126 0.25 -9.00 -12.41
N ARG A 127 -0.56 -9.98 -12.86
CA ARG A 127 -0.32 -10.67 -14.15
C ARG A 127 -0.45 -9.71 -15.32
N GLU A 128 -1.42 -8.82 -15.29
CA GLU A 128 -1.60 -7.84 -16.34
C GLU A 128 -0.44 -6.82 -16.37
N ALA A 129 -0.01 -6.32 -15.21
CA ALA A 129 1.18 -5.47 -15.10
C ALA A 129 2.44 -6.19 -15.62
N ALA A 130 2.59 -7.48 -15.30
CA ALA A 130 3.70 -8.31 -15.78
C ALA A 130 3.72 -8.46 -17.31
N SER A 131 2.57 -8.42 -17.99
CA SER A 131 2.52 -8.47 -19.46
C SER A 131 3.14 -7.24 -20.15
N PHE A 132 3.24 -6.11 -19.44
CA PHE A 132 3.89 -4.88 -19.89
C PHE A 132 5.32 -4.70 -19.35
N ARG A 133 5.91 -5.77 -18.78
CA ARG A 133 7.23 -5.69 -18.10
C ARG A 133 8.31 -5.12 -19.00
N GLU A 134 8.40 -5.58 -20.24
CA GLU A 134 9.45 -5.15 -21.17
C GLU A 134 9.29 -3.68 -21.54
N ASP A 135 8.06 -3.24 -21.85
CA ASP A 135 7.75 -1.83 -22.13
C ASP A 135 8.08 -0.92 -20.93
N ILE A 136 7.76 -1.37 -19.71
CA ILE A 136 8.04 -0.61 -18.48
C ILE A 136 9.55 -0.46 -18.28
N LEU A 137 10.32 -1.55 -18.43
CA LEU A 137 11.78 -1.52 -18.30
C LEU A 137 12.43 -0.65 -19.38
N GLN A 138 12.01 -0.78 -20.63
CA GLN A 138 12.50 0.07 -21.72
C GLN A 138 12.21 1.54 -21.46
N ASN A 139 11.00 1.89 -21.02
CA ASN A 139 10.65 3.26 -20.67
C ASN A 139 11.49 3.79 -19.51
N TYR A 140 11.80 2.95 -18.51
CA TYR A 140 12.70 3.33 -17.42
C TYR A 140 14.10 3.67 -17.92
N ASP A 141 14.69 2.84 -18.77
CA ASP A 141 16.01 3.06 -19.36
C ASP A 141 16.05 4.33 -20.23
N LEU A 142 14.99 4.55 -21.00
CA LEU A 142 14.83 5.78 -21.80
C LEU A 142 14.73 7.03 -20.91
N LEU A 143 14.01 6.97 -19.82
CA LEU A 143 13.90 8.07 -18.85
C LEU A 143 15.25 8.38 -18.21
N LEU A 144 16.03 7.36 -17.82
CA LEU A 144 17.39 7.54 -17.29
C LEU A 144 18.31 8.22 -18.33
N ALA A 145 18.24 7.78 -19.59
CA ALA A 145 19.02 8.39 -20.67
C ALA A 145 18.64 9.86 -20.89
N LEU A 146 17.33 10.15 -20.91
CA LEU A 146 16.83 11.52 -21.05
C LEU A 146 17.25 12.42 -19.87
N ASP A 147 17.13 11.92 -18.64
CA ASP A 147 17.55 12.67 -17.45
C ASP A 147 19.03 13.03 -17.52
N LEU A 148 19.90 12.09 -17.92
CA LEU A 148 21.32 12.34 -18.12
C LEU A 148 21.58 13.40 -19.23
N ILE A 149 20.87 13.31 -20.36
CA ILE A 149 20.97 14.28 -21.45
C ILE A 149 20.59 15.68 -20.97
N PHE A 150 19.46 15.80 -20.27
CA PHE A 150 19.02 17.08 -19.73
C PHE A 150 19.96 17.62 -18.64
N ALA A 151 20.49 16.76 -17.78
CA ALA A 151 21.47 17.13 -16.76
C ALA A 151 22.75 17.71 -17.43
N ARG A 152 23.28 17.04 -18.46
CA ARG A 152 24.44 17.52 -19.25
C ARG A 152 24.15 18.82 -19.96
N GLY A 153 22.98 18.94 -20.60
CA GLY A 153 22.56 20.18 -21.26
C GLY A 153 22.46 21.35 -20.27
N LYS A 154 21.82 21.10 -19.11
CA LYS A 154 21.72 22.12 -18.06
C LYS A 154 23.08 22.53 -17.50
N LEU A 155 23.98 21.58 -17.30
CA LEU A 155 25.37 21.87 -16.89
C LEU A 155 26.11 22.69 -17.95
N SER A 156 26.01 22.34 -19.24
CA SER A 156 26.58 23.08 -20.33
C SER A 156 26.11 24.54 -20.35
N TYR A 157 24.81 24.79 -20.21
CA TYR A 157 24.28 26.16 -20.09
C TYR A 157 24.81 26.89 -18.85
N GLN A 158 24.90 26.21 -17.72
CA GLN A 158 25.45 26.80 -16.49
C GLN A 158 26.91 27.18 -16.62
N MET A 159 27.68 26.39 -17.37
CA MET A 159 29.11 26.62 -17.59
C MET A 159 29.41 27.56 -18.76
N ASN A 160 28.43 27.93 -19.58
CA ASN A 160 28.65 28.48 -20.94
C ASN A 160 29.61 27.59 -21.75
N GLY A 161 29.46 26.28 -21.58
CA GLY A 161 30.30 25.28 -22.22
C GLY A 161 29.99 25.15 -23.70
N MET A 162 31.02 24.84 -24.49
CA MET A 162 30.90 24.46 -25.89
C MET A 162 31.27 22.99 -26.04
N GLU A 163 30.79 22.38 -27.13
CA GLU A 163 31.11 20.98 -27.44
C GLU A 163 32.62 20.86 -27.73
N PRO A 164 33.36 20.01 -27.01
CA PRO A 164 34.78 19.80 -27.25
C PRO A 164 34.99 18.96 -28.51
N LYS A 165 35.97 19.31 -29.31
CA LYS A 165 36.44 18.46 -30.39
C LYS A 165 37.50 17.51 -29.85
N LEU A 166 37.16 16.20 -29.84
CA LEU A 166 38.09 15.16 -29.41
C LEU A 166 39.11 14.87 -30.53
N VAL A 167 40.38 14.78 -30.15
CA VAL A 167 41.52 14.47 -31.05
C VAL A 167 42.31 13.31 -30.45
N GLU A 168 42.94 12.50 -31.31
CA GLU A 168 43.71 11.30 -30.89
C GLU A 168 45.21 11.51 -30.92
N ASP A 169 45.67 12.70 -31.30
CA ASP A 169 47.09 13.04 -31.47
C ASP A 169 47.85 13.39 -30.16
N GLY A 170 47.17 13.23 -29.02
CA GLY A 170 47.73 13.49 -27.69
C GLY A 170 47.85 14.95 -27.29
N GLY A 171 47.51 15.88 -28.22
CA GLY A 171 47.50 17.31 -27.94
C GLY A 171 46.18 17.79 -27.34
N PHE A 172 46.21 18.91 -26.63
CA PHE A 172 45.01 19.64 -26.28
C PHE A 172 45.16 21.17 -26.46
N LEU A 173 44.05 21.78 -26.82
CA LEU A 173 43.95 23.21 -27.00
C LEU A 173 42.68 23.71 -26.30
N PHE A 174 42.83 24.45 -25.22
CA PHE A 174 41.75 25.13 -24.54
C PHE A 174 41.79 26.64 -24.86
N ARG A 175 40.69 27.17 -25.34
CA ARG A 175 40.52 28.60 -25.58
C ARG A 175 39.51 29.19 -24.63
N HIS A 176 39.88 30.26 -23.93
CA HIS A 176 39.05 30.98 -22.99
C HIS A 176 38.49 30.03 -21.89
N ALA A 177 39.31 29.04 -21.50
CA ALA A 177 38.90 28.04 -20.50
C ALA A 177 38.72 28.66 -19.11
N ARG A 178 37.68 28.27 -18.43
CA ARG A 178 37.41 28.70 -17.07
C ARG A 178 37.11 27.48 -16.19
N HIS A 179 37.62 27.49 -14.99
CA HIS A 179 37.31 26.43 -14.05
C HIS A 179 35.84 26.48 -13.63
N PRO A 180 35.05 25.40 -13.80
CA PRO A 180 33.60 25.41 -13.62
C PRO A 180 33.13 25.69 -12.17
N LEU A 181 33.95 25.40 -11.16
CA LEU A 181 33.65 25.61 -9.75
C LEU A 181 34.07 26.98 -9.22
N LEU A 182 34.75 27.80 -10.02
CA LEU A 182 35.10 29.16 -9.62
C LEU A 182 33.95 30.14 -9.92
N ASP A 183 33.86 31.18 -9.10
CA ASP A 183 32.91 32.28 -9.32
C ASP A 183 33.11 32.86 -10.73
N LYS A 184 32.08 32.82 -11.55
CA LYS A 184 32.09 33.28 -12.95
C LYS A 184 32.56 34.74 -13.11
N LYS A 185 32.36 35.57 -12.11
CA LYS A 185 32.78 36.98 -12.10
C LYS A 185 34.25 37.15 -11.75
N LYS A 186 34.85 36.16 -11.10
CA LYS A 186 36.25 36.20 -10.64
C LYS A 186 37.18 35.30 -11.47
N ALA A 187 36.62 34.28 -12.13
CA ALA A 187 37.37 33.35 -12.97
C ALA A 187 37.92 34.06 -14.20
N VAL A 188 39.23 34.22 -14.28
CA VAL A 188 39.91 34.73 -15.47
C VAL A 188 40.02 33.61 -16.50
N PRO A 189 39.55 33.81 -17.74
CA PRO A 189 39.73 32.82 -18.81
C PRO A 189 41.20 32.72 -19.21
N ILE A 190 41.66 31.49 -19.46
CA ILE A 190 43.02 31.19 -19.91
C ILE A 190 43.00 30.42 -21.21
N ASP A 191 44.00 30.64 -22.04
CA ASP A 191 44.29 29.82 -23.19
C ASP A 191 45.44 28.87 -22.82
N LEU A 192 45.30 27.59 -23.13
CA LEU A 192 46.28 26.56 -22.80
C LEU A 192 46.43 25.60 -23.98
N GLU A 193 47.66 25.37 -24.39
CA GLU A 193 48.02 24.47 -25.51
C GLU A 193 49.14 23.53 -25.05
N LEU A 194 48.99 22.22 -25.37
CA LEU A 194 50.01 21.19 -25.12
C LEU A 194 50.00 20.17 -26.25
N GLY A 195 51.17 19.56 -26.54
CA GLY A 195 51.31 18.44 -27.49
C GLY A 195 51.58 18.83 -28.94
N GLN A 196 51.61 20.12 -29.30
CA GLN A 196 51.98 20.53 -30.67
C GLN A 196 53.39 21.07 -30.79
N SER A 197 53.85 21.87 -29.85
CA SER A 197 55.19 22.48 -29.87
C SER A 197 56.04 22.15 -28.65
N PHE A 198 55.42 21.63 -27.59
CA PHE A 198 56.10 21.17 -26.35
C PHE A 198 55.21 20.18 -25.62
N ASP A 199 55.83 19.23 -24.90
CA ASP A 199 55.15 18.16 -24.18
C ASP A 199 55.01 18.44 -22.69
N THR A 200 55.74 19.38 -22.13
CA THR A 200 55.68 19.84 -20.71
C THR A 200 56.25 21.25 -20.58
#